data_06d9d59bda03bdcfb40946de04e69f69
#
_entry.id   06d9d59bda03bdcfb40946de04e69f69
#
_cell.length_a   1.000
_cell.length_b   1.000
_cell.length_c   1.000
_cell.angle_alpha   90.00
_cell.angle_beta   90.00
_cell.angle_gamma   90.00
#
_symmetry.space_group_name_H-M   'P 1'
#
loop_
_entity.id
_entity.type
_entity.pdbx_description
1 polymer ?
#
loop_
_entity_poly.entity_id
_entity_poly.type
_entity_poly.pdbx_seq_one_letter_code
_entity_poly.pdbx_strand_id
1 'polypeptide(L)'
;MSAGYPQFTAPGIGSGGGSVPGNGSPSLSDQQLRQLPPPLPPSGYPTPAAGAQRPVGIGLATTLAVTASLQWICGLTLLWLVVVAGADTLSRSGTEGAVFHLLHRFDVRMSDGLAVPLYLLPLASMLTGFLILSQRPWTRIAHTAVGLVALGWSAWWLRDHLAWWAVGALYILIGCLALWTPSASRWYGRQAGHPSPLG
;
A
#
# COMPACT_ATOMS: atom_id res chain seq x y z
N MET A 1 -11.98 3.04 31.08
CA MET A 1 -12.07 4.44 30.57
C MET A 1 -12.98 4.41 29.36
N SER A 2 -14.27 4.76 29.55
CA SER A 2 -15.31 4.73 28.53
C SER A 2 -15.36 6.10 27.87
N ALA A 3 -15.00 6.20 26.59
CA ALA A 3 -15.09 7.42 25.80
C ALA A 3 -16.55 7.57 25.31
N GLY A 4 -17.26 8.56 25.89
CA GLY A 4 -18.61 8.92 25.47
C GLY A 4 -18.56 9.65 24.12
N TYR A 5 -19.36 9.18 23.16
CA TYR A 5 -19.60 9.87 21.91
C TYR A 5 -20.55 11.07 22.12
N PRO A 6 -20.31 12.23 21.52
CA PRO A 6 -21.23 13.35 21.57
C PRO A 6 -22.50 13.03 20.76
N GLN A 7 -23.66 13.07 21.43
CA GLN A 7 -24.96 12.98 20.77
C GLN A 7 -25.29 14.33 20.12
N PHE A 8 -25.39 14.34 18.80
CA PHE A 8 -25.93 15.48 18.05
C PHE A 8 -27.45 15.53 18.24
N THR A 9 -27.93 16.48 19.01
CA THR A 9 -29.38 16.78 19.13
C THR A 9 -29.76 17.62 17.91
N ALA A 10 -30.65 17.09 17.08
CA ALA A 10 -31.25 17.83 15.96
C ALA A 10 -32.12 18.96 16.51
N PRO A 11 -32.07 20.19 15.94
CA PRO A 11 -32.99 21.26 16.34
C PRO A 11 -34.40 20.91 15.96
N GLY A 12 -35.31 20.93 16.96
CA GLY A 12 -36.70 20.67 16.79
C GLY A 12 -37.37 21.68 15.82
N ILE A 13 -38.02 21.14 14.81
CA ILE A 13 -38.92 21.93 13.94
C ILE A 13 -40.14 22.27 14.75
N GLY A 14 -40.22 23.51 15.22
CA GLY A 14 -41.39 24.05 15.90
C GLY A 14 -42.61 24.07 14.97
N SER A 15 -43.63 23.32 15.32
CA SER A 15 -44.97 23.39 14.71
C SER A 15 -45.65 24.68 15.17
N GLY A 16 -45.38 25.79 14.48
CA GLY A 16 -46.14 27.02 14.59
C GLY A 16 -47.43 26.90 13.80
N GLY A 17 -48.52 26.57 14.46
CA GLY A 17 -49.89 26.69 13.91
C GLY A 17 -50.24 28.16 13.71
N GLY A 18 -49.98 28.74 12.55
CA GLY A 18 -50.49 30.02 12.09
C GLY A 18 -51.62 29.77 11.10
N SER A 19 -52.86 30.04 11.50
CA SER A 19 -54.02 30.11 10.61
C SER A 19 -53.83 31.27 9.64
N VAL A 20 -53.46 31.00 8.41
CA VAL A 20 -53.39 31.98 7.31
C VAL A 20 -54.80 32.13 6.75
N PRO A 21 -55.39 33.38 6.65
CA PRO A 21 -56.64 33.62 6.01
C PRO A 21 -56.54 33.20 4.54
N GLY A 22 -57.59 32.46 4.08
CA GLY A 22 -57.66 31.88 2.75
C GLY A 22 -57.63 32.94 1.63
N ASN A 23 -56.42 33.12 1.08
CA ASN A 23 -56.30 33.70 -0.24
C ASN A 23 -56.48 32.53 -1.23
N GLY A 24 -57.58 32.48 -1.91
CA GLY A 24 -57.90 31.47 -2.93
C GLY A 24 -56.80 31.43 -3.96
N SER A 25 -55.87 30.50 -3.79
CA SER A 25 -54.91 30.21 -4.84
C SER A 25 -55.65 29.79 -6.08
N PRO A 26 -55.45 30.42 -7.26
CA PRO A 26 -56.10 29.98 -8.48
C PRO A 26 -55.71 28.52 -8.71
N SER A 27 -56.69 27.63 -8.68
CA SER A 27 -56.51 26.23 -9.06
C SER A 27 -56.00 26.20 -10.50
N LEU A 28 -54.75 25.77 -10.68
CA LEU A 28 -54.21 25.53 -12.01
C LEU A 28 -55.15 24.60 -12.74
N SER A 29 -55.71 25.08 -13.89
CA SER A 29 -56.59 24.27 -14.70
C SER A 29 -55.85 23.02 -15.17
N ASP A 30 -56.54 21.87 -15.29
CA ASP A 30 -55.97 20.62 -15.75
C ASP A 30 -55.22 20.75 -17.10
N GLN A 31 -55.57 21.78 -17.88
CA GLN A 31 -54.88 22.12 -19.12
C GLN A 31 -53.47 22.73 -18.89
N GLN A 32 -53.30 23.53 -17.82
CA GLN A 32 -51.99 24.08 -17.46
C GLN A 32 -51.07 23.02 -16.86
N LEU A 33 -51.60 22.04 -16.14
CA LEU A 33 -50.82 20.89 -15.65
C LEU A 33 -50.34 20.00 -16.78
N ARG A 34 -51.05 19.88 -17.89
CA ARG A 34 -50.64 19.11 -19.09
C ARG A 34 -49.57 19.82 -19.92
N GLN A 35 -49.41 21.12 -19.77
CA GLN A 35 -48.40 21.93 -20.47
C GLN A 35 -47.09 22.07 -19.67
N LEU A 36 -47.04 21.59 -18.43
CA LEU A 36 -45.80 21.52 -17.69
C LEU A 36 -44.87 20.53 -18.40
N PRO A 37 -43.65 20.96 -18.73
CA PRO A 37 -42.67 20.03 -19.28
C PRO A 37 -42.53 18.85 -18.28
N PRO A 38 -42.38 17.61 -18.79
CA PRO A 38 -42.25 16.46 -17.92
C PRO A 38 -41.18 16.77 -16.86
N PRO A 39 -41.44 16.41 -15.59
CA PRO A 39 -40.46 16.66 -14.53
C PRO A 39 -39.11 16.13 -15.02
N LEU A 40 -38.13 17.03 -15.07
CA LEU A 40 -36.76 16.64 -15.40
C LEU A 40 -36.46 15.39 -14.57
N PRO A 41 -36.00 14.32 -15.21
CA PRO A 41 -35.58 13.14 -14.46
C PRO A 41 -34.67 13.66 -13.33
N PRO A 42 -34.89 13.21 -12.07
CA PRO A 42 -34.14 13.70 -10.95
C PRO A 42 -32.69 13.74 -11.43
N SER A 43 -32.13 14.97 -11.55
CA SER A 43 -30.76 15.16 -11.98
C SER A 43 -30.00 14.27 -11.02
N GLY A 44 -29.64 13.08 -11.54
CA GLY A 44 -28.97 12.09 -10.72
C GLY A 44 -27.78 12.87 -10.17
N TYR A 45 -27.83 13.18 -8.88
CA TYR A 45 -26.64 13.64 -8.20
C TYR A 45 -25.55 12.71 -8.73
N PRO A 46 -24.50 13.22 -9.39
CA PRO A 46 -23.46 12.34 -9.89
C PRO A 46 -23.10 11.50 -8.68
N THR A 47 -23.57 10.24 -8.70
CA THR A 47 -23.30 9.27 -7.64
C THR A 47 -21.80 9.38 -7.50
N PRO A 48 -21.25 9.88 -6.36
CA PRO A 48 -19.84 10.22 -6.26
C PRO A 48 -19.13 9.00 -6.82
N ALA A 49 -18.52 9.18 -7.99
CA ALA A 49 -18.09 8.12 -8.91
C ALA A 49 -17.34 7.15 -8.04
N ALA A 50 -17.99 6.01 -7.74
CA ALA A 50 -17.75 5.14 -6.58
C ALA A 50 -16.25 5.07 -6.38
N GLY A 51 -15.79 5.88 -5.42
CA GLY A 51 -14.48 6.52 -5.40
C GLY A 51 -13.46 5.49 -5.78
N ALA A 52 -12.81 5.63 -6.89
CA ALA A 52 -12.16 4.60 -7.70
C ALA A 52 -11.44 3.62 -6.79
N GLN A 53 -12.14 2.57 -6.40
CA GLN A 53 -11.69 1.61 -5.39
C GLN A 53 -10.32 1.11 -5.84
N ARG A 54 -9.37 1.24 -4.95
CA ARG A 54 -8.00 0.82 -5.21
C ARG A 54 -7.99 -0.69 -5.50
N PRO A 55 -7.44 -1.15 -6.63
CA PRO A 55 -7.40 -2.58 -6.94
C PRO A 55 -6.70 -3.34 -5.80
N VAL A 56 -7.29 -4.47 -5.41
CA VAL A 56 -6.75 -5.33 -4.34
C VAL A 56 -5.29 -5.71 -4.60
N GLY A 57 -4.92 -5.96 -5.88
CA GLY A 57 -3.54 -6.28 -6.26
C GLY A 57 -2.53 -5.21 -5.90
N ILE A 58 -2.90 -3.92 -6.00
CA ILE A 58 -2.01 -2.80 -5.63
C ILE A 58 -1.84 -2.73 -4.11
N GLY A 59 -2.94 -2.89 -3.36
CA GLY A 59 -2.88 -2.97 -1.91
C GLY A 59 -2.01 -4.14 -1.45
N LEU A 60 -2.23 -5.32 -2.02
CA LEU A 60 -1.44 -6.52 -1.73
C LEU A 60 0.04 -6.31 -2.01
N ALA A 61 0.41 -5.84 -3.21
CA ALA A 61 1.80 -5.62 -3.59
C ALA A 61 2.50 -4.63 -2.64
N THR A 62 1.85 -3.51 -2.31
CA THR A 62 2.39 -2.52 -1.37
C THR A 62 2.58 -3.11 0.03
N THR A 63 1.56 -3.82 0.55
CA THR A 63 1.64 -4.44 1.88
C THR A 63 2.75 -5.48 1.93
N LEU A 64 2.84 -6.34 0.93
CA LEU A 64 3.91 -7.35 0.85
C LEU A 64 5.28 -6.69 0.79
N ALA A 65 5.48 -5.69 -0.07
CA ALA A 65 6.76 -4.99 -0.20
C ALA A 65 7.19 -4.33 1.12
N VAL A 66 6.28 -3.63 1.79
CA VAL A 66 6.60 -2.91 3.04
C VAL A 66 6.81 -3.87 4.21
N THR A 67 5.88 -4.81 4.43
CA THR A 67 5.96 -5.72 5.59
C THR A 67 7.16 -6.66 5.47
N ALA A 68 7.42 -7.24 4.30
CA ALA A 68 8.58 -8.12 4.11
C ALA A 68 9.89 -7.37 4.27
N SER A 69 9.99 -6.16 3.70
CA SER A 69 11.20 -5.35 3.83
C SER A 69 11.47 -4.97 5.28
N LEU A 70 10.43 -4.58 6.02
CA LEU A 70 10.54 -4.25 7.44
C LEU A 70 10.95 -5.46 8.28
N GLN A 71 10.28 -6.60 8.08
CA GLN A 71 10.63 -7.86 8.78
C GLN A 71 12.06 -8.29 8.49
N TRP A 72 12.51 -8.17 7.22
CA TRP A 72 13.87 -8.50 6.83
C TRP A 72 14.89 -7.59 7.52
N ILE A 73 14.70 -6.28 7.45
CA ILE A 73 15.61 -5.30 8.05
C ILE A 73 15.70 -5.50 9.56
N CYS A 74 14.56 -5.60 10.24
CA CYS A 74 14.52 -5.82 11.68
C CYS A 74 15.13 -7.17 12.07
N GLY A 75 14.76 -8.25 11.39
CA GLY A 75 15.29 -9.59 11.64
C GLY A 75 16.78 -9.69 11.42
N LEU A 76 17.30 -9.13 10.32
CA LEU A 76 18.72 -9.10 10.00
C LEU A 76 19.51 -8.27 11.02
N THR A 77 18.99 -7.11 11.41
CA THR A 77 19.62 -6.25 12.41
C THR A 77 19.71 -6.94 13.76
N LEU A 78 18.59 -7.56 14.20
CA LEU A 78 18.60 -8.34 15.45
C LEU A 78 19.57 -9.52 15.39
N LEU A 79 19.57 -10.26 14.28
CA LEU A 79 20.52 -11.36 14.07
C LEU A 79 21.95 -10.86 14.16
N TRP A 80 22.29 -9.78 13.47
CA TRP A 80 23.64 -9.22 13.50
C TRP A 80 24.05 -8.76 14.90
N LEU A 81 23.15 -8.08 15.63
CA LEU A 81 23.40 -7.70 17.02
C LEU A 81 23.69 -8.93 17.93
N VAL A 82 22.90 -10.00 17.76
CA VAL A 82 23.11 -11.25 18.50
C VAL A 82 24.45 -11.89 18.13
N VAL A 83 24.82 -11.86 16.86
CA VAL A 83 26.12 -12.39 16.38
C VAL A 83 27.27 -11.62 16.98
N VAL A 84 27.24 -10.29 16.93
CA VAL A 84 28.31 -9.42 17.48
C VAL A 84 28.44 -9.63 18.99
N ALA A 85 27.30 -9.59 19.72
CA ALA A 85 27.31 -9.82 21.18
C ALA A 85 27.78 -11.23 21.57
N GLY A 86 27.35 -12.25 20.79
CA GLY A 86 27.76 -13.63 20.99
C GLY A 86 29.25 -13.86 20.74
N ALA A 87 29.78 -13.31 19.65
CA ALA A 87 31.21 -13.40 19.31
C ALA A 87 32.09 -12.73 20.39
N ASP A 88 31.67 -11.53 20.86
CA ASP A 88 32.38 -10.80 21.93
C ASP A 88 32.36 -11.59 23.26
N THR A 89 31.23 -12.20 23.63
CA THR A 89 31.10 -12.99 24.85
C THR A 89 31.98 -14.25 24.79
N LEU A 90 31.94 -14.97 23.66
CA LEU A 90 32.76 -16.19 23.48
C LEU A 90 34.24 -15.87 23.43
N SER A 91 34.64 -14.77 22.80
CA SER A 91 36.04 -14.32 22.79
C SER A 91 36.55 -14.04 24.19
N ARG A 92 35.76 -13.37 25.03
CA ARG A 92 36.14 -13.09 26.43
C ARG A 92 36.23 -14.34 27.30
N SER A 93 35.41 -15.35 27.02
CA SER A 93 35.44 -16.62 27.76
C SER A 93 36.55 -17.56 27.34
N GLY A 94 37.32 -17.23 26.30
CA GLY A 94 38.39 -18.10 25.74
C GLY A 94 37.86 -19.38 25.07
N THR A 95 36.56 -19.42 24.76
CA THR A 95 35.89 -20.59 24.16
C THR A 95 35.92 -20.49 22.65
N GLU A 96 37.05 -20.83 22.02
CA GLU A 96 37.18 -20.84 20.55
C GLU A 96 36.65 -22.17 19.99
N GLY A 97 35.34 -22.28 19.86
CA GLY A 97 34.65 -23.42 19.26
C GLY A 97 34.12 -23.14 17.87
N ALA A 98 33.52 -24.16 17.25
CA ALA A 98 32.90 -24.06 15.91
C ALA A 98 31.87 -22.93 15.82
N VAL A 99 31.14 -22.68 16.91
CA VAL A 99 30.13 -21.60 16.99
C VAL A 99 30.78 -20.23 16.90
N PHE A 100 31.89 -20.00 17.65
CA PHE A 100 32.66 -18.75 17.57
C PHE A 100 33.14 -18.47 16.15
N HIS A 101 33.73 -19.45 15.48
CA HIS A 101 34.22 -19.28 14.11
C HIS A 101 33.08 -18.98 13.13
N LEU A 102 31.90 -19.56 13.31
CA LEU A 102 30.73 -19.29 12.48
C LEU A 102 30.22 -17.87 12.67
N LEU A 103 30.06 -17.42 13.92
CA LEU A 103 29.61 -16.07 14.26
C LEU A 103 30.61 -15.02 13.76
N HIS A 104 31.88 -15.22 14.02
CA HIS A 104 32.96 -14.33 13.59
C HIS A 104 33.02 -14.23 12.05
N ARG A 105 32.91 -15.35 11.35
CA ARG A 105 32.91 -15.38 9.88
C ARG A 105 31.70 -14.65 9.30
N PHE A 106 30.53 -14.73 9.95
CA PHE A 106 29.34 -13.98 9.54
C PHE A 106 29.55 -12.48 9.76
N ASP A 107 30.05 -12.08 10.93
CA ASP A 107 30.31 -10.67 11.26
C ASP A 107 31.31 -10.03 10.30
N VAL A 108 32.43 -10.70 10.03
CA VAL A 108 33.42 -10.24 9.04
C VAL A 108 32.77 -10.04 7.67
N ARG A 109 32.01 -11.02 7.17
CA ARG A 109 31.33 -10.88 5.86
C ARG A 109 30.33 -9.75 5.81
N MET A 110 29.59 -9.51 6.89
CA MET A 110 28.68 -8.38 6.98
C MET A 110 29.44 -7.06 6.90
N SER A 111 30.57 -6.95 7.61
CA SER A 111 31.43 -5.77 7.62
C SER A 111 32.18 -5.57 6.29
N ASP A 112 32.55 -6.64 5.59
CA ASP A 112 33.21 -6.61 4.27
C ASP A 112 32.30 -6.20 3.10
N GLY A 113 31.09 -5.78 3.39
CA GLY A 113 30.18 -5.19 2.41
C GLY A 113 28.94 -6.02 2.07
N LEU A 114 28.78 -7.24 2.63
CA LEU A 114 27.55 -8.02 2.46
C LEU A 114 26.32 -7.29 3.03
N ALA A 115 26.51 -6.47 4.08
CA ALA A 115 25.44 -5.66 4.64
C ALA A 115 24.80 -4.72 3.60
N VAL A 116 25.58 -4.15 2.68
CA VAL A 116 25.08 -3.20 1.69
C VAL A 116 23.91 -3.75 0.87
N PRO A 117 24.04 -4.85 0.10
CA PRO A 117 22.92 -5.38 -0.66
C PRO A 117 21.80 -5.92 0.23
N LEU A 118 22.11 -6.50 1.41
CA LEU A 118 21.12 -7.05 2.33
C LEU A 118 20.22 -6.00 2.95
N TYR A 119 20.67 -4.75 3.09
CA TYR A 119 19.85 -3.63 3.55
C TYR A 119 19.33 -2.77 2.41
N LEU A 120 20.13 -2.52 1.36
CA LEU A 120 19.76 -1.64 0.27
C LEU A 120 18.57 -2.17 -0.55
N LEU A 121 18.57 -3.47 -0.86
CA LEU A 121 17.48 -4.08 -1.67
C LEU A 121 16.11 -4.03 -0.95
N PRO A 122 15.99 -4.42 0.33
CA PRO A 122 14.74 -4.26 1.06
C PRO A 122 14.31 -2.80 1.22
N LEU A 123 15.24 -1.88 1.47
CA LEU A 123 14.95 -0.44 1.53
C LEU A 123 14.42 0.09 0.20
N ALA A 124 15.07 -0.27 -0.92
CA ALA A 124 14.60 0.09 -2.25
C ALA A 124 13.22 -0.50 -2.56
N SER A 125 12.97 -1.75 -2.15
CA SER A 125 11.66 -2.40 -2.28
C SER A 125 10.59 -1.68 -1.45
N MET A 126 10.89 -1.30 -0.23
CA MET A 126 9.99 -0.54 0.64
C MET A 126 9.66 0.83 0.05
N LEU A 127 10.67 1.59 -0.40
CA LEU A 127 10.48 2.91 -1.01
C LEU A 127 9.66 2.82 -2.30
N THR A 128 9.99 1.88 -3.19
CA THR A 128 9.21 1.67 -4.42
C THR A 128 7.81 1.16 -4.11
N GLY A 129 7.62 0.36 -3.06
CA GLY A 129 6.32 -0.07 -2.54
C GLY A 129 5.43 1.11 -2.15
N PHE A 130 5.96 2.12 -1.45
CA PHE A 130 5.23 3.36 -1.19
C PHE A 130 4.96 4.17 -2.46
N LEU A 131 5.94 4.25 -3.37
CA LEU A 131 5.78 4.98 -4.63
C LEU A 131 4.71 4.38 -5.54
N ILE A 132 4.41 3.07 -5.45
CA ILE A 132 3.30 2.42 -6.14
C ILE A 132 1.97 3.16 -5.89
N LEU A 133 1.79 3.71 -4.68
CA LEU A 133 0.58 4.45 -4.30
C LEU A 133 0.44 5.79 -5.02
N SER A 134 1.51 6.32 -5.61
CA SER A 134 1.50 7.60 -6.35
C SER A 134 0.80 7.54 -7.70
N GLN A 135 0.32 6.38 -8.14
CA GLN A 135 -0.39 6.13 -9.41
C GLN A 135 0.45 6.40 -10.67
N ARG A 136 1.73 6.70 -10.56
CA ARG A 136 2.59 6.97 -11.71
C ARG A 136 2.98 5.65 -12.41
N PRO A 137 2.84 5.53 -13.73
CA PRO A 137 3.10 4.25 -14.44
C PRO A 137 4.55 3.77 -14.32
N TRP A 138 5.52 4.66 -14.15
CA TRP A 138 6.93 4.31 -13.99
C TRP A 138 7.21 3.59 -12.65
N THR A 139 6.38 3.80 -11.61
CA THR A 139 6.63 3.21 -10.28
C THR A 139 6.51 1.70 -10.27
N ARG A 140 5.60 1.12 -11.07
CA ARG A 140 5.51 -0.33 -11.22
C ARG A 140 6.73 -0.91 -11.94
N ILE A 141 7.28 -0.18 -12.94
CA ILE A 141 8.50 -0.59 -13.63
C ILE A 141 9.68 -0.55 -12.66
N ALA A 142 9.81 0.54 -11.89
CA ALA A 142 10.85 0.68 -10.88
C ALA A 142 10.80 -0.44 -9.83
N HIS A 143 9.60 -0.73 -9.29
CA HIS A 143 9.44 -1.81 -8.31
C HIS A 143 9.76 -3.20 -8.89
N THR A 144 9.31 -3.47 -10.12
CA THR A 144 9.65 -4.73 -10.83
C THR A 144 11.16 -4.84 -11.08
N ALA A 145 11.81 -3.75 -11.46
CA ALA A 145 13.26 -3.73 -11.65
C ALA A 145 14.02 -4.03 -10.34
N VAL A 146 13.62 -3.41 -9.23
CA VAL A 146 14.19 -3.72 -7.90
C VAL A 146 13.97 -5.19 -7.54
N GLY A 147 12.76 -5.73 -7.79
CA GLY A 147 12.46 -7.14 -7.56
C GLY A 147 13.33 -8.08 -8.39
N LEU A 148 13.54 -7.78 -9.67
CA LEU A 148 14.41 -8.57 -10.55
C LEU A 148 15.87 -8.53 -10.11
N VAL A 149 16.38 -7.36 -9.71
CA VAL A 149 17.74 -7.23 -9.16
C VAL A 149 17.88 -8.04 -7.88
N ALA A 150 16.90 -7.96 -6.98
CA ALA A 150 16.90 -8.74 -5.75
C ALA A 150 16.86 -10.25 -6.02
N LEU A 151 16.05 -10.71 -6.98
CA LEU A 151 16.00 -12.11 -7.39
C LEU A 151 17.33 -12.59 -7.99
N GLY A 152 17.91 -11.82 -8.90
CA GLY A 152 19.17 -12.17 -9.52
C GLY A 152 20.32 -12.23 -8.52
N TRP A 153 20.43 -11.22 -7.66
CA TRP A 153 21.47 -11.18 -6.63
C TRP A 153 21.31 -12.31 -5.61
N SER A 154 20.08 -12.55 -5.13
CA SER A 154 19.82 -13.63 -4.17
C SER A 154 20.02 -15.03 -4.79
N ALA A 155 19.69 -15.22 -6.07
CA ALA A 155 19.95 -16.47 -6.78
C ALA A 155 21.45 -16.74 -6.90
N TRP A 156 22.25 -15.71 -7.24
CA TRP A 156 23.70 -15.82 -7.30
C TRP A 156 24.30 -16.14 -5.93
N TRP A 157 23.80 -15.50 -4.87
CA TRP A 157 24.31 -15.69 -3.52
C TRP A 157 23.90 -17.04 -2.90
N LEU A 158 22.66 -17.50 -3.15
CA LEU A 158 22.09 -18.76 -2.63
C LEU A 158 22.19 -19.93 -3.63
N ARG A 159 23.05 -19.82 -4.64
CA ARG A 159 23.18 -20.85 -5.69
C ARG A 159 23.37 -22.27 -5.16
N ASP A 160 24.02 -22.44 -4.01
CA ASP A 160 24.27 -23.71 -3.38
C ASP A 160 23.07 -24.20 -2.52
N HIS A 161 22.07 -23.35 -2.31
CA HIS A 161 20.90 -23.58 -1.46
C HIS A 161 19.60 -23.09 -2.11
N LEU A 162 19.35 -23.50 -3.35
CA LEU A 162 18.22 -23.04 -4.17
C LEU A 162 16.84 -23.28 -3.53
N ALA A 163 16.70 -24.30 -2.66
CA ALA A 163 15.46 -24.55 -1.96
C ALA A 163 15.04 -23.36 -1.05
N TRP A 164 16.00 -22.75 -0.37
CA TRP A 164 15.77 -21.58 0.46
C TRP A 164 15.52 -20.33 -0.38
N TRP A 165 16.21 -20.22 -1.51
CA TRP A 165 15.96 -19.15 -2.47
C TRP A 165 14.54 -19.17 -3.03
N ALA A 166 14.01 -20.34 -3.34
CA ALA A 166 12.69 -20.49 -3.96
C ALA A 166 11.56 -19.85 -3.14
N VAL A 167 11.60 -19.93 -1.80
CA VAL A 167 10.59 -19.35 -0.92
C VAL A 167 10.58 -17.82 -1.03
N GLY A 168 11.75 -17.19 -0.93
CA GLY A 168 11.90 -15.74 -1.08
C GLY A 168 11.55 -15.26 -2.50
N ALA A 169 11.98 -16.02 -3.52
CA ALA A 169 11.71 -15.74 -4.92
C ALA A 169 10.21 -15.75 -5.23
N LEU A 170 9.48 -16.76 -4.73
CA LEU A 170 8.03 -16.85 -4.91
C LEU A 170 7.32 -15.62 -4.32
N TYR A 171 7.75 -15.18 -3.15
CA TYR A 171 7.19 -14.00 -2.49
C TYR A 171 7.38 -12.74 -3.33
N ILE A 172 8.59 -12.49 -3.83
CA ILE A 172 8.90 -11.33 -4.70
C ILE A 172 8.11 -11.41 -6.01
N LEU A 173 8.02 -12.61 -6.63
CA LEU A 173 7.29 -12.84 -7.86
C LEU A 173 5.79 -12.54 -7.71
N ILE A 174 5.16 -13.01 -6.63
CA ILE A 174 3.74 -12.73 -6.35
C ILE A 174 3.52 -11.22 -6.25
N GLY A 175 4.37 -10.50 -5.52
CA GLY A 175 4.31 -9.04 -5.39
C GLY A 175 4.43 -8.33 -6.74
N CYS A 176 5.40 -8.72 -7.55
CA CYS A 176 5.60 -8.16 -8.89
C CYS A 176 4.42 -8.48 -9.83
N LEU A 177 3.97 -9.73 -9.89
CA LEU A 177 2.86 -10.14 -10.77
C LEU A 177 1.54 -9.44 -10.41
N ALA A 178 1.29 -9.18 -9.12
CA ALA A 178 0.10 -8.46 -8.68
C ALA A 178 0.00 -7.05 -9.29
N LEU A 179 1.13 -6.40 -9.61
CA LEU A 179 1.18 -5.08 -10.26
C LEU A 179 0.85 -5.12 -11.76
N TRP A 180 0.95 -6.28 -12.40
CA TRP A 180 0.71 -6.46 -13.83
C TRP A 180 -0.68 -7.01 -14.14
N THR A 181 -1.54 -7.16 -13.14
CA THR A 181 -2.93 -7.58 -13.34
C THR A 181 -3.70 -6.56 -14.18
N PRO A 182 -4.72 -6.98 -14.97
CA PRO A 182 -5.54 -6.07 -15.78
C PRO A 182 -6.22 -4.98 -14.95
N SER A 183 -6.59 -5.27 -13.71
CA SER A 183 -7.18 -4.31 -12.78
C SER A 183 -6.19 -3.22 -12.37
N ALA A 184 -4.94 -3.58 -12.07
CA ALA A 184 -3.87 -2.65 -11.76
C ALA A 184 -3.52 -1.79 -12.99
N SER A 185 -3.42 -2.39 -14.18
CA SER A 185 -3.13 -1.66 -15.42
C SER A 185 -4.19 -0.60 -15.73
N ARG A 186 -5.48 -0.91 -15.54
CA ARG A 186 -6.59 0.05 -15.71
C ARG A 186 -6.53 1.20 -14.69
N TRP A 187 -6.05 0.92 -13.48
CA TRP A 187 -5.92 1.94 -12.45
C TRP A 187 -4.83 2.97 -12.78
N TYR A 188 -3.69 2.53 -13.30
CA TYR A 188 -2.63 3.42 -13.79
C TYR A 188 -3.01 4.15 -15.10
N GLY A 189 -3.81 3.54 -16.00
CA GLY A 189 -4.22 4.12 -17.26
C GLY A 189 -5.21 5.29 -17.11
N ARG A 190 -5.98 5.34 -16.03
CA ARG A 190 -6.94 6.42 -15.80
C ARG A 190 -6.30 7.81 -15.66
N GLN A 191 -5.09 7.90 -15.15
CA GLN A 191 -4.37 9.18 -15.02
C GLN A 191 -3.74 9.65 -16.34
N ALA A 192 -3.38 8.73 -17.23
CA ALA A 192 -2.79 9.10 -18.52
C ALA A 192 -3.79 9.79 -19.45
N GLY A 193 -5.09 9.63 -19.21
CA GLY A 193 -6.18 10.23 -20.02
C GLY A 193 -6.74 11.55 -19.49
N HIS A 194 -6.27 12.09 -18.36
CA HIS A 194 -6.68 13.41 -17.88
C HIS A 194 -5.74 14.46 -18.47
N PRO A 195 -6.21 15.29 -19.43
CA PRO A 195 -5.45 16.45 -19.86
C PRO A 195 -5.23 17.33 -18.64
N SER A 196 -3.98 17.71 -18.42
CA SER A 196 -3.60 18.64 -17.35
C SER A 196 -4.41 19.94 -17.53
N PRO A 197 -5.11 20.45 -16.50
CA PRO A 197 -5.89 21.67 -16.61
C PRO A 197 -5.02 22.94 -16.74
N LEU A 198 -3.71 22.78 -16.91
CA LEU A 198 -2.74 23.86 -17.12
C LEU A 198 -2.18 23.78 -18.55
N GLY A 199 -3.03 24.02 -19.55
CA GLY A 199 -2.67 24.29 -20.93
C GLY A 199 -3.13 25.70 -21.30
#